data_72627c255fc55f449a742555a572e0ce
#
_entry.id   72627c255fc55f449a742555a572e0ce
#
_cell.length_a   1.000
_cell.length_b   1.000
_cell.length_c   1.000
_cell.angle_alpha   90.00
_cell.angle_beta   90.00
_cell.angle_gamma   90.00
#
_symmetry.space_group_name_H-M   'P 1'
#
loop_
_entity.id
_entity.type
_entity.pdbx_description
1 polymer ?
#
loop_
_entity_poly.entity_id
_entity_poly.type
_entity_poly.pdbx_seq_one_letter_code
_entity_poly.pdbx_strand_id
1 'polypeptide(L)'
;MHFKDQNDFNVTLSEALTGSRLAQARLKEAITSDQLAPMFVRAANVKFQEYFDSYNTMWGNIATKELLTDFRPASLLSLKGDTTTAPIDNGGYKHPSGTLPHVPELTPYPAMSYQAEGAFITTAKHGARIQFSFESFINDEWNVISRFPKDAATLAARTEDLLVLLQLFDPITKSLRADVFNDANKTKADFTGIPDEFTGGTGAGGVGGVKNAALSFDAIVAARYQALATIRDGHSTYVPEGFVLVTNPALAEVAKNYTLINEIRTQVGKRTEIKANPLKGLEVLSSDLISVVGGEKAWVLLPKGGRANGKTVLAKTGMMGREAPELRIHNATGKLLGGGDVNPYEGSFDNDDIEIRIRQIAGAGLVRYDGIIGSTGLNS
;
A
#
# COMPACT_ATOMS: atom_id res chain seq x y z
N MET A 1 -9.99 -11.89 -42.23
CA MET A 1 -10.10 -13.15 -41.49
C MET A 1 -10.98 -12.90 -40.26
N HIS A 2 -12.06 -13.65 -40.05
CA HIS A 2 -12.97 -13.39 -38.93
C HIS A 2 -12.64 -14.29 -37.75
N PHE A 3 -12.69 -13.77 -36.52
CA PHE A 3 -12.67 -14.61 -35.33
C PHE A 3 -14.01 -15.36 -35.22
N LYS A 4 -13.93 -16.63 -34.82
CA LYS A 4 -15.12 -17.46 -34.72
C LYS A 4 -16.01 -17.08 -33.53
N ASP A 5 -15.38 -16.69 -32.43
CA ASP A 5 -16.05 -16.27 -31.21
C ASP A 5 -15.11 -15.45 -30.29
N GLN A 6 -15.63 -15.00 -29.14
CA GLN A 6 -14.89 -14.25 -28.15
C GLN A 6 -13.68 -15.02 -27.56
N ASN A 7 -13.79 -16.35 -27.47
CA ASN A 7 -12.69 -17.18 -26.94
C ASN A 7 -11.52 -17.24 -27.91
N ASP A 8 -11.78 -17.39 -29.21
CA ASP A 8 -10.74 -17.38 -30.27
C ASP A 8 -10.00 -16.02 -30.29
N PHE A 9 -10.74 -14.92 -30.10
CA PHE A 9 -10.16 -13.60 -29.96
C PHE A 9 -9.28 -13.46 -28.70
N ASN A 10 -9.76 -13.91 -27.55
CA ASN A 10 -9.00 -13.86 -26.28
C ASN A 10 -7.72 -14.69 -26.34
N VAL A 11 -7.77 -15.87 -26.97
CA VAL A 11 -6.59 -16.71 -27.19
C VAL A 11 -5.59 -16.00 -28.10
N THR A 12 -6.06 -15.44 -29.22
CA THR A 12 -5.19 -14.70 -30.16
C THR A 12 -4.58 -13.47 -29.51
N LEU A 13 -5.32 -12.74 -28.64
CA LEU A 13 -4.81 -11.62 -27.88
C LEU A 13 -3.73 -12.08 -26.89
N SER A 14 -3.94 -13.20 -26.19
CA SER A 14 -2.94 -13.74 -25.26
C SER A 14 -1.67 -14.21 -25.97
N GLU A 15 -1.80 -14.81 -27.13
CA GLU A 15 -0.67 -15.22 -27.97
C GLU A 15 0.09 -14.02 -28.53
N ALA A 16 -0.61 -12.95 -28.92
CA ALA A 16 0.02 -11.70 -29.36
C ALA A 16 0.85 -11.05 -28.25
N LEU A 17 0.33 -11.06 -27.01
CA LEU A 17 1.03 -10.58 -25.82
C LEU A 17 2.26 -11.39 -25.45
N THR A 18 2.28 -12.70 -25.77
CA THR A 18 3.47 -13.56 -25.60
C THR A 18 4.49 -13.44 -26.73
N GLY A 19 4.23 -12.58 -27.74
CA GLY A 19 5.18 -12.27 -28.81
C GLY A 19 4.97 -13.04 -30.12
N SER A 20 3.85 -13.73 -30.30
CA SER A 20 3.52 -14.42 -31.54
C SER A 20 3.23 -13.42 -32.68
N ARG A 21 4.14 -13.33 -33.66
CA ARG A 21 4.00 -12.45 -34.83
C ARG A 21 2.74 -12.76 -35.66
N LEU A 22 2.33 -14.01 -35.71
CA LEU A 22 1.16 -14.44 -36.45
C LEU A 22 -0.13 -13.99 -35.78
N ALA A 23 -0.18 -14.09 -34.44
CA ALA A 23 -1.29 -13.59 -33.65
C ALA A 23 -1.38 -12.06 -33.71
N GLN A 24 -0.25 -11.35 -33.71
CA GLN A 24 -0.18 -9.91 -33.88
C GLN A 24 -0.70 -9.47 -35.27
N ALA A 25 -0.31 -10.18 -36.34
CA ALA A 25 -0.81 -9.91 -37.68
C ALA A 25 -2.32 -10.16 -37.80
N ARG A 26 -2.84 -11.23 -37.19
CA ARG A 26 -4.30 -11.49 -37.14
C ARG A 26 -5.04 -10.41 -36.37
N LEU A 27 -4.47 -9.92 -35.27
CA LEU A 27 -5.05 -8.84 -34.48
C LEU A 27 -5.12 -7.54 -35.29
N LYS A 28 -4.05 -7.20 -36.03
CA LYS A 28 -4.01 -6.04 -36.94
C LYS A 28 -5.09 -6.09 -38.01
N GLU A 29 -5.18 -7.22 -38.70
CA GLU A 29 -6.19 -7.42 -39.76
C GLU A 29 -7.62 -7.34 -39.19
N ALA A 30 -7.79 -7.79 -37.97
CA ALA A 30 -9.07 -7.79 -37.28
C ALA A 30 -9.51 -6.40 -36.82
N ILE A 31 -8.59 -5.56 -36.37
CA ILE A 31 -8.88 -4.20 -35.88
C ILE A 31 -9.45 -3.29 -36.99
N THR A 32 -9.14 -3.61 -38.24
CA THR A 32 -9.67 -2.87 -39.39
C THR A 32 -11.10 -3.25 -39.81
N SER A 33 -11.78 -4.15 -39.09
CA SER A 33 -13.15 -4.57 -39.41
C SER A 33 -14.17 -4.12 -38.36
N ASP A 34 -15.32 -3.60 -38.81
CA ASP A 34 -16.39 -2.99 -38.00
C ASP A 34 -16.93 -3.84 -36.82
N GLN A 35 -16.77 -5.13 -36.90
CA GLN A 35 -17.35 -6.04 -35.88
C GLN A 35 -16.49 -6.25 -34.64
N LEU A 36 -15.25 -5.80 -34.64
CA LEU A 36 -14.25 -6.21 -33.65
C LEU A 36 -13.97 -5.17 -32.56
N ALA A 37 -14.36 -3.92 -32.75
CA ALA A 37 -14.17 -2.87 -31.77
C ALA A 37 -14.72 -3.21 -30.38
N PRO A 38 -15.96 -3.70 -30.23
CA PRO A 38 -16.51 -4.06 -28.92
C PRO A 38 -15.79 -5.27 -28.29
N MET A 39 -15.35 -6.23 -29.12
CA MET A 39 -14.66 -7.43 -28.67
C MET A 39 -13.26 -7.08 -28.12
N PHE A 40 -12.55 -6.19 -28.80
CA PHE A 40 -11.22 -5.73 -28.36
C PHE A 40 -11.28 -5.00 -27.04
N VAL A 41 -12.20 -4.05 -26.85
CA VAL A 41 -12.35 -3.32 -25.58
C VAL A 41 -12.64 -4.27 -24.44
N ARG A 42 -13.54 -5.24 -24.66
CA ARG A 42 -13.88 -6.22 -23.64
C ARG A 42 -12.70 -7.11 -23.29
N ALA A 43 -11.97 -7.63 -24.30
CA ALA A 43 -10.80 -8.46 -24.09
C ALA A 43 -9.65 -7.67 -23.43
N ALA A 44 -9.40 -6.44 -23.85
CA ALA A 44 -8.41 -5.57 -23.26
C ALA A 44 -8.72 -5.29 -21.78
N ASN A 45 -9.99 -5.07 -21.43
CA ASN A 45 -10.40 -4.86 -20.04
C ASN A 45 -10.25 -6.11 -19.19
N VAL A 46 -10.58 -7.30 -19.72
CA VAL A 46 -10.34 -8.57 -19.01
C VAL A 46 -8.85 -8.79 -18.77
N LYS A 47 -8.01 -8.59 -19.78
CA LYS A 47 -6.56 -8.71 -19.63
C LYS A 47 -5.98 -7.68 -18.69
N PHE A 48 -6.47 -6.45 -18.73
CA PHE A 48 -6.09 -5.41 -17.79
C PHE A 48 -6.38 -5.81 -16.34
N GLN A 49 -7.56 -6.37 -16.06
CA GLN A 49 -7.90 -6.86 -14.73
C GLN A 49 -7.03 -8.03 -14.30
N GLU A 50 -6.80 -9.03 -15.18
CA GLU A 50 -5.90 -10.14 -14.91
C GLU A 50 -4.48 -9.67 -14.53
N TYR A 51 -3.92 -8.71 -15.27
CA TYR A 51 -2.60 -8.14 -14.96
C TYR A 51 -2.61 -7.32 -13.67
N PHE A 52 -3.68 -6.57 -13.41
CA PHE A 52 -3.82 -5.81 -12.17
C PHE A 52 -3.86 -6.74 -10.95
N ASP A 53 -4.67 -7.80 -11.00
CA ASP A 53 -4.80 -8.77 -9.90
C ASP A 53 -3.53 -9.60 -9.70
N SER A 54 -2.76 -9.83 -10.76
CA SER A 54 -1.48 -10.55 -10.69
C SER A 54 -0.31 -9.70 -10.20
N TYR A 55 -0.45 -8.38 -10.16
CA TYR A 55 0.61 -7.48 -9.69
C TYR A 55 0.78 -7.59 -8.17
N ASN A 56 1.99 -7.88 -7.74
CA ASN A 56 2.32 -7.96 -6.31
C ASN A 56 2.47 -6.54 -5.73
N THR A 57 1.40 -6.01 -5.19
CA THR A 57 1.39 -4.69 -4.54
C THR A 57 2.04 -4.75 -3.16
N MET A 58 2.80 -3.72 -2.82
CA MET A 58 3.45 -3.59 -1.51
C MET A 58 2.43 -3.30 -0.39
N TRP A 59 1.37 -2.55 -0.71
CA TRP A 59 0.39 -2.12 0.28
C TRP A 59 -0.31 -3.29 0.99
N GLY A 60 -0.47 -4.44 0.33
CA GLY A 60 -1.13 -5.61 0.92
C GLY A 60 -0.47 -6.12 2.21
N ASN A 61 0.84 -5.87 2.38
CA ASN A 61 1.59 -6.28 3.58
C ASN A 61 1.60 -5.22 4.69
N ILE A 62 1.28 -3.97 4.38
CA ILE A 62 1.42 -2.83 5.32
C ILE A 62 0.12 -2.08 5.60
N ALA A 63 -0.95 -2.33 4.84
CA ALA A 63 -2.22 -1.63 4.99
C ALA A 63 -3.40 -2.60 4.97
N THR A 64 -4.47 -2.22 5.64
CA THR A 64 -5.76 -2.92 5.61
C THR A 64 -6.62 -2.37 4.49
N LYS A 65 -7.33 -3.22 3.77
CA LYS A 65 -8.31 -2.78 2.76
C LYS A 65 -9.61 -2.35 3.44
N GLU A 66 -10.02 -1.10 3.20
CA GLU A 66 -11.27 -0.53 3.69
C GLU A 66 -12.11 -0.03 2.52
N LEU A 67 -13.39 -0.35 2.47
CA LEU A 67 -14.28 0.04 1.39
C LEU A 67 -15.25 1.12 1.85
N LEU A 68 -15.26 2.24 1.12
CA LEU A 68 -16.15 3.36 1.37
C LEU A 68 -17.32 3.33 0.39
N THR A 69 -18.46 3.84 0.82
CA THR A 69 -19.67 3.92 -0.02
C THR A 69 -19.69 5.15 -0.93
N ASP A 70 -18.99 6.21 -0.52
CA ASP A 70 -18.94 7.49 -1.22
C ASP A 70 -17.56 8.16 -1.09
N PHE A 71 -17.42 9.39 -1.61
CA PHE A 71 -16.20 10.18 -1.56
C PHE A 71 -16.05 11.05 -0.30
N ARG A 72 -17.02 11.01 0.61
CA ARG A 72 -16.94 11.80 1.83
C ARG A 72 -15.91 11.20 2.78
N PRO A 73 -15.23 12.04 3.59
CA PRO A 73 -14.36 11.55 4.63
C PRO A 73 -15.12 10.65 5.61
N ALA A 74 -14.62 9.46 5.85
CA ALA A 74 -15.16 8.52 6.82
C ALA A 74 -14.19 8.38 8.00
N SER A 75 -14.72 8.27 9.22
CA SER A 75 -13.95 7.93 10.40
C SER A 75 -14.18 6.48 10.78
N LEU A 76 -13.13 5.79 11.20
CA LEU A 76 -13.27 4.49 11.82
C LEU A 76 -13.69 4.71 13.28
N LEU A 77 -14.75 4.01 13.68
CA LEU A 77 -15.29 4.10 15.03
C LEU A 77 -14.76 2.93 15.88
N SER A 78 -14.34 3.22 17.11
CA SER A 78 -14.05 2.19 18.08
C SER A 78 -14.95 2.32 19.30
N LEU A 79 -15.23 1.18 19.91
CA LEU A 79 -15.97 1.13 21.17
C LEU A 79 -15.00 1.48 22.30
N LYS A 80 -15.30 2.56 23.01
CA LYS A 80 -14.51 3.04 24.14
C LYS A 80 -15.33 2.99 25.40
N GLY A 81 -14.85 2.24 26.39
CA GLY A 81 -15.40 2.25 27.74
C GLY A 81 -14.88 3.45 28.51
N ASP A 82 -15.70 4.02 29.38
CA ASP A 82 -15.25 5.05 30.32
C ASP A 82 -14.34 4.39 31.37
N THR A 83 -13.04 4.66 31.25
CA THR A 83 -12.01 4.10 32.15
C THR A 83 -11.98 4.79 33.51
N THR A 84 -12.64 5.96 33.65
CA THR A 84 -12.65 6.70 34.91
C THR A 84 -13.75 6.21 35.87
N THR A 85 -14.80 5.62 35.32
CA THR A 85 -15.96 5.12 36.06
C THR A 85 -16.08 3.61 36.03
N ALA A 86 -15.10 2.87 35.48
CA ALA A 86 -15.14 1.42 35.49
C ALA A 86 -15.28 0.91 36.93
N PRO A 87 -16.31 0.12 37.26
CA PRO A 87 -16.49 -0.41 38.59
C PRO A 87 -15.25 -1.20 38.98
N ILE A 88 -14.78 -0.97 40.20
CA ILE A 88 -13.75 -1.80 40.80
C ILE A 88 -14.36 -3.17 41.01
N ASP A 89 -13.79 -4.19 40.42
CA ASP A 89 -14.19 -5.58 40.68
C ASP A 89 -14.10 -5.88 42.18
N ASN A 90 -14.84 -6.86 42.69
CA ASN A 90 -14.83 -7.23 44.09
C ASN A 90 -13.43 -7.51 44.70
N GLY A 91 -12.38 -7.58 43.82
CA GLY A 91 -10.99 -7.68 44.20
C GLY A 91 -10.19 -6.38 44.17
N GLY A 92 -10.81 -5.22 43.87
CA GLY A 92 -10.13 -3.91 43.80
C GLY A 92 -9.39 -3.65 42.47
N TYR A 93 -9.58 -4.49 41.45
CA TYR A 93 -8.93 -4.33 40.16
C TYR A 93 -9.76 -3.44 39.24
N LYS A 94 -9.10 -2.48 38.60
CA LYS A 94 -9.70 -1.71 37.49
C LYS A 94 -9.63 -2.53 36.20
N HIS A 95 -10.75 -2.66 35.52
CA HIS A 95 -10.74 -3.28 34.20
C HIS A 95 -9.95 -2.41 33.21
N PRO A 96 -9.00 -3.01 32.48
CA PRO A 96 -8.26 -2.27 31.47
C PRO A 96 -9.19 -1.80 30.34
N SER A 97 -8.90 -0.65 29.77
CA SER A 97 -9.62 -0.11 28.62
C SER A 97 -9.72 -1.14 27.48
N GLY A 98 -10.88 -1.26 26.85
CA GLY A 98 -11.09 -2.23 25.76
C GLY A 98 -11.49 -3.65 26.19
N THR A 99 -11.74 -3.87 27.49
CA THR A 99 -12.31 -5.11 28.02
C THR A 99 -13.71 -4.87 28.59
N LEU A 100 -14.54 -5.91 28.62
CA LEU A 100 -15.85 -5.84 29.26
C LEU A 100 -15.69 -5.99 30.76
N PRO A 101 -16.24 -5.07 31.59
CA PRO A 101 -16.20 -5.17 33.02
C PRO A 101 -17.13 -6.30 33.52
N HIS A 102 -16.77 -6.92 34.62
CA HIS A 102 -17.65 -7.83 35.34
C HIS A 102 -18.84 -7.04 35.90
N VAL A 103 -20.06 -7.54 35.66
CA VAL A 103 -21.29 -6.94 36.17
C VAL A 103 -21.85 -7.86 37.25
N PRO A 104 -21.86 -7.44 38.55
CA PRO A 104 -22.47 -8.21 39.60
C PRO A 104 -23.98 -8.38 39.40
N GLU A 105 -24.55 -9.41 40.05
CA GLU A 105 -25.99 -9.65 40.02
C GLU A 105 -26.78 -8.42 40.52
N LEU A 106 -27.87 -8.09 39.82
CA LEU A 106 -28.74 -6.95 40.11
C LEU A 106 -28.10 -5.54 39.98
N THR A 107 -26.95 -5.42 39.36
CA THR A 107 -26.29 -4.15 39.06
C THR A 107 -26.52 -3.70 37.63
N PRO A 108 -26.72 -2.38 37.34
CA PRO A 108 -26.91 -1.88 35.98
C PRO A 108 -25.59 -2.07 35.20
N TYR A 109 -25.73 -2.39 33.89
CA TYR A 109 -24.60 -2.47 32.99
C TYR A 109 -23.93 -1.10 32.79
N PRO A 110 -22.57 -1.02 32.82
CA PRO A 110 -21.87 0.23 32.58
C PRO A 110 -22.07 0.69 31.13
N ALA A 111 -22.22 1.99 30.93
CA ALA A 111 -22.37 2.58 29.61
C ALA A 111 -21.01 2.59 28.85
N MET A 112 -21.05 2.23 27.58
CA MET A 112 -19.93 2.36 26.66
C MET A 112 -20.33 3.27 25.50
N SER A 113 -19.40 4.02 24.95
CA SER A 113 -19.64 4.92 23.81
C SER A 113 -18.75 4.59 22.62
N TYR A 114 -19.27 4.82 21.41
CA TYR A 114 -18.45 4.82 20.21
C TYR A 114 -17.75 6.17 20.08
N GLN A 115 -16.45 6.12 19.87
CA GLN A 115 -15.65 7.30 19.57
C GLN A 115 -14.95 7.14 18.23
N ALA A 116 -14.85 8.24 17.50
CA ALA A 116 -14.05 8.28 16.28
C ALA A 116 -12.58 8.14 16.64
N GLU A 117 -11.89 7.21 16.00
CA GLU A 117 -10.47 6.98 16.20
C GLU A 117 -9.67 7.54 15.02
N GLY A 118 -8.68 8.36 15.35
CA GLY A 118 -7.67 8.81 14.41
C GLY A 118 -8.17 9.79 13.34
N ALA A 119 -7.44 9.80 12.23
CA ALA A 119 -7.73 10.65 11.09
C ALA A 119 -8.83 10.08 10.19
N PHE A 120 -9.47 10.97 9.44
CA PHE A 120 -10.44 10.57 8.43
C PHE A 120 -9.75 9.85 7.27
N ILE A 121 -10.38 8.81 6.78
CA ILE A 121 -9.99 8.12 5.56
C ILE A 121 -10.84 8.61 4.39
N THR A 122 -10.24 8.81 3.25
CA THR A 122 -10.90 9.31 2.04
C THR A 122 -10.54 8.44 0.83
N THR A 123 -11.36 8.52 -0.21
CA THR A 123 -11.05 7.94 -1.50
C THR A 123 -11.22 9.00 -2.59
N ALA A 124 -10.42 8.92 -3.66
CA ALA A 124 -10.43 9.88 -4.75
C ALA A 124 -10.38 9.16 -6.11
N LYS A 125 -10.74 9.88 -7.16
CA LYS A 125 -10.59 9.39 -8.54
C LYS A 125 -9.18 9.67 -9.03
N HIS A 126 -8.51 8.62 -9.51
CA HIS A 126 -7.22 8.70 -10.20
C HIS A 126 -7.42 8.21 -11.62
N GLY A 127 -6.73 8.81 -12.56
CA GLY A 127 -6.82 8.35 -13.94
C GLY A 127 -6.05 9.24 -14.89
N ALA A 128 -5.85 8.70 -16.09
CA ALA A 128 -5.19 9.38 -17.18
C ALA A 128 -5.92 9.09 -18.49
N ARG A 129 -5.78 9.99 -19.45
CA ARG A 129 -6.21 9.83 -20.81
C ARG A 129 -4.99 9.68 -21.71
N ILE A 130 -5.02 8.70 -22.57
CA ILE A 130 -3.97 8.42 -23.54
C ILE A 130 -4.59 8.56 -24.92
N GLN A 131 -3.92 9.28 -25.81
CA GLN A 131 -4.34 9.53 -27.16
C GLN A 131 -3.36 8.86 -28.12
N PHE A 132 -3.89 8.19 -29.13
CA PHE A 132 -3.13 7.60 -30.24
C PHE A 132 -3.66 8.20 -31.54
N SER A 133 -2.78 8.56 -32.47
CA SER A 133 -3.22 8.89 -33.83
C SER A 133 -3.69 7.61 -34.53
N PHE A 134 -4.66 7.74 -35.42
CA PHE A 134 -5.17 6.63 -36.22
C PHE A 134 -4.05 5.92 -36.99
N GLU A 135 -3.11 6.66 -37.55
CA GLU A 135 -1.97 6.10 -38.28
C GLU A 135 -1.03 5.28 -37.35
N SER A 136 -0.71 5.81 -36.16
CA SER A 136 0.12 5.07 -35.20
C SER A 136 -0.57 3.82 -34.67
N PHE A 137 -1.91 3.87 -34.57
CA PHE A 137 -2.71 2.73 -34.16
C PHE A 137 -2.73 1.63 -35.23
N ILE A 138 -2.86 1.98 -36.53
CA ILE A 138 -2.82 1.01 -37.63
C ILE A 138 -1.40 0.45 -37.82
N ASN A 139 -0.39 1.30 -37.76
CA ASN A 139 0.99 0.86 -37.98
C ASN A 139 1.52 0.01 -36.83
N ASP A 140 1.07 0.31 -35.59
CA ASP A 140 1.47 -0.38 -34.32
C ASP A 140 2.94 -0.89 -34.31
N GLU A 141 3.88 -0.02 -34.78
CA GLU A 141 5.29 -0.35 -34.96
C GLU A 141 5.95 -0.88 -33.67
N TRP A 142 5.41 -0.49 -32.52
CA TRP A 142 5.93 -0.80 -31.19
C TRP A 142 5.10 -1.84 -30.43
N ASN A 143 4.10 -2.46 -31.04
CA ASN A 143 3.11 -3.32 -30.37
C ASN A 143 2.45 -2.66 -29.14
N VAL A 144 2.18 -1.36 -29.24
CA VAL A 144 1.61 -0.56 -28.14
C VAL A 144 0.23 -1.05 -27.77
N ILE A 145 -0.58 -1.42 -28.75
CA ILE A 145 -1.95 -1.87 -28.56
C ILE A 145 -2.01 -3.13 -27.69
N SER A 146 -1.14 -4.10 -27.98
CA SER A 146 -1.09 -5.35 -27.22
C SER A 146 -0.48 -5.20 -25.83
N ARG A 147 0.46 -4.26 -25.64
CA ARG A 147 1.11 -3.98 -24.35
C ARG A 147 0.32 -3.07 -23.45
N PHE A 148 -0.49 -2.20 -24.02
CA PHE A 148 -1.22 -1.16 -23.29
C PHE A 148 -2.00 -1.66 -22.06
N PRO A 149 -2.77 -2.78 -22.12
CA PRO A 149 -3.50 -3.26 -20.95
C PRO A 149 -2.58 -3.61 -19.77
N LYS A 150 -1.40 -4.17 -20.06
CA LYS A 150 -0.40 -4.52 -19.05
C LYS A 150 0.23 -3.27 -18.42
N ASP A 151 0.63 -2.31 -19.24
CA ASP A 151 1.26 -1.08 -18.77
C ASP A 151 0.26 -0.25 -17.97
N ALA A 152 -0.99 -0.18 -18.42
CA ALA A 152 -2.09 0.46 -17.71
C ALA A 152 -2.37 -0.19 -16.32
N ALA A 153 -2.35 -1.52 -16.26
CA ALA A 153 -2.53 -2.27 -15.01
C ALA A 153 -1.38 -2.00 -14.03
N THR A 154 -0.15 -1.97 -14.53
CA THR A 154 1.03 -1.63 -13.73
C THR A 154 0.94 -0.22 -13.16
N LEU A 155 0.53 0.76 -13.97
CA LEU A 155 0.33 2.14 -13.51
C LEU A 155 -0.75 2.24 -12.42
N ALA A 156 -1.86 1.53 -12.59
CA ALA A 156 -2.94 1.49 -11.61
C ALA A 156 -2.46 0.88 -10.28
N ALA A 157 -1.78 -0.26 -10.31
CA ALA A 157 -1.26 -0.93 -9.12
C ALA A 157 -0.19 -0.07 -8.40
N ARG A 158 0.74 0.53 -9.14
CA ARG A 158 1.73 1.47 -8.58
C ARG A 158 1.09 2.71 -7.96
N THR A 159 -0.05 3.16 -8.49
CA THR A 159 -0.80 4.28 -7.89
C THR A 159 -1.32 3.91 -6.50
N GLU A 160 -1.81 2.68 -6.29
CA GLU A 160 -2.23 2.21 -4.97
C GLU A 160 -1.07 2.20 -3.97
N ASP A 161 0.08 1.66 -4.36
CA ASP A 161 1.28 1.66 -3.52
C ASP A 161 1.73 3.09 -3.19
N LEU A 162 1.73 3.99 -4.18
CA LEU A 162 2.09 5.39 -3.96
C LEU A 162 1.16 6.08 -2.96
N LEU A 163 -0.17 5.88 -3.07
CA LEU A 163 -1.13 6.49 -2.16
C LEU A 163 -0.91 6.08 -0.70
N VAL A 164 -0.55 4.81 -0.48
CA VAL A 164 -0.23 4.30 0.85
C VAL A 164 1.11 4.87 1.34
N LEU A 165 2.13 4.94 0.49
CA LEU A 165 3.43 5.53 0.83
C LEU A 165 3.34 7.02 1.16
N LEU A 166 2.47 7.78 0.49
CA LEU A 166 2.22 9.20 0.77
C LEU A 166 1.60 9.45 2.15
N GLN A 167 1.07 8.41 2.83
CA GLN A 167 0.67 8.53 4.23
C GLN A 167 1.88 8.54 5.18
N LEU A 168 3.02 8.02 4.75
CA LEU A 168 4.24 7.89 5.55
C LEU A 168 5.31 8.90 5.14
N PHE A 169 5.41 9.19 3.86
CA PHE A 169 6.45 10.02 3.27
C PHE A 169 5.87 11.30 2.65
N ASP A 170 6.65 12.37 2.69
CA ASP A 170 6.34 13.64 2.05
C ASP A 170 7.18 13.78 0.76
N PRO A 171 6.56 13.80 -0.42
CA PRO A 171 7.26 13.88 -1.69
C PRO A 171 7.96 15.23 -1.92
N ILE A 172 7.57 16.28 -1.18
CA ILE A 172 8.17 17.63 -1.30
C ILE A 172 9.51 17.66 -0.57
N THR A 173 9.52 17.21 0.68
CA THR A 173 10.74 17.18 1.51
C THR A 173 11.60 15.96 1.25
N LYS A 174 11.08 14.97 0.52
CA LYS A 174 11.69 13.65 0.30
C LYS A 174 12.14 13.01 1.62
N SER A 175 11.27 13.05 2.60
CA SER A 175 11.53 12.56 3.95
C SER A 175 10.25 12.01 4.56
N LEU A 176 10.31 11.62 5.83
CA LEU A 176 9.14 11.24 6.59
C LEU A 176 8.20 12.43 6.81
N ARG A 177 6.90 12.19 6.80
CA ARG A 177 5.90 13.21 7.12
C ARG A 177 6.04 13.68 8.58
N ALA A 178 6.31 14.97 8.78
CA ALA A 178 6.53 15.54 10.10
C ALA A 178 5.26 15.56 10.99
N ASP A 179 4.06 15.61 10.38
CA ASP A 179 2.78 15.52 11.10
C ASP A 179 2.51 14.11 11.64
N VAL A 180 3.07 13.10 11.02
CA VAL A 180 2.99 11.69 11.43
C VAL A 180 4.13 11.34 12.38
N PHE A 181 5.37 11.58 11.96
CA PHE A 181 6.58 11.17 12.70
C PHE A 181 7.09 12.30 13.57
N ASN A 182 6.56 12.39 14.78
CA ASN A 182 6.92 13.39 15.77
C ASN A 182 6.89 12.83 17.20
N ASP A 183 7.38 13.63 18.14
CA ASP A 183 7.46 13.22 19.56
C ASP A 183 6.06 13.14 20.20
N ALA A 184 5.11 13.96 19.76
CA ALA A 184 3.73 13.95 20.28
C ALA A 184 3.01 12.63 19.93
N ASN A 185 3.22 12.12 18.72
CA ASN A 185 2.68 10.85 18.27
C ASN A 185 3.53 9.65 18.75
N LYS A 186 4.70 9.88 19.34
CA LYS A 186 5.67 8.83 19.74
C LYS A 186 6.01 7.85 18.60
N THR A 187 6.03 8.35 17.38
CA THR A 187 6.28 7.57 16.15
C THR A 187 7.66 7.83 15.58
N LYS A 188 8.35 8.87 16.05
CA LYS A 188 9.73 9.16 15.70
C LYS A 188 10.66 8.18 16.40
N ALA A 189 11.68 7.69 15.68
CA ALA A 189 12.74 6.89 16.30
C ALA A 189 13.53 7.76 17.29
N ASP A 190 13.23 7.59 18.57
CA ASP A 190 13.91 8.23 19.69
C ASP A 190 14.30 7.14 20.69
N PHE A 191 15.57 6.81 20.75
CA PHE A 191 16.08 5.71 21.57
C PHE A 191 16.58 6.19 22.93
N THR A 192 16.19 7.39 23.34
CA THR A 192 16.48 7.93 24.67
C THR A 192 15.73 7.13 25.75
N GLY A 193 16.45 6.61 26.72
CA GLY A 193 15.87 5.83 27.81
C GLY A 193 15.48 4.40 27.47
N ILE A 194 15.80 3.91 26.28
CA ILE A 194 15.68 2.49 25.94
C ILE A 194 16.85 1.74 26.60
N PRO A 195 16.62 0.57 27.23
CA PRO A 195 17.68 -0.20 27.85
C PRO A 195 18.80 -0.58 26.86
N ASP A 196 20.04 -0.58 27.35
CA ASP A 196 21.24 -0.83 26.55
C ASP A 196 21.24 -2.21 25.86
N GLU A 197 20.54 -3.18 26.42
CA GLU A 197 20.37 -4.50 25.81
C GLU A 197 19.63 -4.49 24.46
N PHE A 198 18.82 -3.45 24.19
CA PHE A 198 18.08 -3.27 22.93
C PHE A 198 18.73 -2.26 22.00
N THR A 199 19.65 -1.42 22.51
CA THR A 199 20.28 -0.34 21.74
C THR A 199 21.75 -0.60 21.41
N GLY A 200 22.32 -1.68 21.94
CA GLY A 200 23.76 -1.90 21.86
C GLY A 200 24.57 -0.91 22.73
N GLY A 201 23.90 -0.15 23.61
CA GLY A 201 24.50 0.84 24.50
C GLY A 201 24.67 2.24 23.86
N THR A 202 25.28 3.16 24.62
CA THR A 202 25.59 4.53 24.21
C THR A 202 27.00 4.68 23.62
N GLY A 203 27.75 3.58 23.51
CA GLY A 203 29.13 3.58 23.00
C GLY A 203 29.25 3.50 21.50
N ALA A 204 30.49 3.38 21.01
CA ALA A 204 30.77 3.26 19.58
C ALA A 204 30.09 2.01 18.98
N GLY A 205 29.11 2.20 18.11
CA GLY A 205 28.32 1.15 17.45
C GLY A 205 26.92 0.96 18.00
N GLY A 206 26.60 1.46 19.21
CA GLY A 206 25.24 1.43 19.74
C GLY A 206 24.42 2.66 19.34
N VAL A 207 23.10 2.57 19.52
CA VAL A 207 22.16 3.64 19.18
C VAL A 207 21.43 4.23 20.39
N GLY A 208 21.87 3.91 21.61
CA GLY A 208 21.29 4.44 22.83
C GLY A 208 21.36 5.96 22.88
N GLY A 209 20.22 6.62 23.11
CA GLY A 209 20.11 8.09 23.14
C GLY A 209 20.13 8.78 21.78
N VAL A 210 20.19 8.06 20.66
CA VAL A 210 20.20 8.63 19.32
C VAL A 210 18.77 8.84 18.83
N LYS A 211 18.52 10.01 18.27
CA LYS A 211 17.27 10.33 17.56
C LYS A 211 17.49 10.17 16.04
N ASN A 212 16.44 9.72 15.34
CA ASN A 212 16.51 9.47 13.89
C ASN A 212 17.72 8.63 13.44
N ALA A 213 18.03 7.58 14.18
CA ALA A 213 19.20 6.76 13.92
C ALA A 213 19.22 6.21 12.48
N ALA A 214 20.42 6.15 11.89
CA ALA A 214 20.63 5.46 10.63
C ALA A 214 20.25 3.98 10.76
N LEU A 215 19.87 3.37 9.62
CA LEU A 215 19.49 1.96 9.59
C LEU A 215 20.68 1.09 10.03
N SER A 216 20.49 0.40 11.16
CA SER A 216 21.45 -0.56 11.70
C SER A 216 20.68 -1.69 12.39
N PHE A 217 21.38 -2.76 12.74
CA PHE A 217 20.79 -3.87 13.50
C PHE A 217 20.16 -3.37 14.81
N ASP A 218 20.93 -2.63 15.60
CA ASP A 218 20.49 -2.12 16.91
C ASP A 218 19.38 -1.08 16.78
N ALA A 219 19.39 -0.26 15.71
CA ALA A 219 18.31 0.69 15.44
C ALA A 219 16.97 0.00 15.16
N ILE A 220 16.95 -1.11 14.44
CA ILE A 220 15.73 -1.88 14.18
C ILE A 220 15.23 -2.56 15.47
N VAL A 221 16.12 -3.13 16.26
CA VAL A 221 15.78 -3.76 17.55
C VAL A 221 15.21 -2.72 18.52
N ALA A 222 15.87 -1.58 18.65
CA ALA A 222 15.41 -0.47 19.48
C ALA A 222 14.05 0.10 19.03
N ALA A 223 13.85 0.27 17.72
CA ALA A 223 12.57 0.72 17.17
C ALA A 223 11.43 -0.28 17.47
N ARG A 224 11.71 -1.57 17.34
CA ARG A 224 10.75 -2.62 17.69
C ARG A 224 10.38 -2.58 19.18
N TYR A 225 11.38 -2.43 20.05
CA TYR A 225 11.14 -2.25 21.47
C TYR A 225 10.30 -1.00 21.75
N GLN A 226 10.66 0.15 21.17
CA GLN A 226 9.92 1.41 21.30
C GLN A 226 8.46 1.24 20.86
N ALA A 227 8.23 0.58 19.71
CA ALA A 227 6.89 0.33 19.19
C ALA A 227 6.03 -0.45 20.18
N LEU A 228 6.58 -1.53 20.75
CA LEU A 228 5.88 -2.40 21.70
C LEU A 228 5.71 -1.77 23.10
N ALA A 229 6.71 -1.01 23.57
CA ALA A 229 6.69 -0.33 24.86
C ALA A 229 5.79 0.91 24.88
N THR A 230 5.42 1.46 23.71
CA THR A 230 4.56 2.64 23.63
C THR A 230 3.16 2.32 24.14
N ILE A 231 2.74 3.01 25.21
CA ILE A 231 1.40 2.87 25.78
C ILE A 231 0.46 3.87 25.13
N ARG A 232 -0.66 3.36 24.56
CA ARG A 232 -1.77 4.11 23.99
C ARG A 232 -3.08 3.55 24.52
N ASP A 233 -4.03 4.41 24.82
CA ASP A 233 -5.35 4.03 25.38
C ASP A 233 -5.24 3.10 26.62
N GLY A 234 -4.17 3.24 27.42
CA GLY A 234 -3.93 2.43 28.60
C GLY A 234 -3.30 1.04 28.35
N HIS A 235 -2.96 0.71 27.10
CA HIS A 235 -2.35 -0.56 26.75
C HIS A 235 -1.01 -0.36 26.03
N SER A 236 -0.09 -1.31 26.20
CA SER A 236 1.07 -1.44 25.32
C SER A 236 0.63 -1.90 23.93
N THR A 237 1.40 -1.54 22.92
CA THR A 237 1.11 -1.96 21.55
C THR A 237 1.35 -3.45 21.37
N TYR A 238 0.35 -4.16 20.87
CA TYR A 238 0.43 -5.57 20.53
C TYR A 238 0.26 -5.79 19.04
N VAL A 239 1.24 -6.41 18.40
CA VAL A 239 1.27 -6.67 16.96
C VAL A 239 1.44 -8.18 16.74
N PRO A 240 0.33 -8.95 16.65
CA PRO A 240 0.37 -10.42 16.60
C PRO A 240 1.08 -10.95 15.34
N GLU A 241 0.92 -10.27 14.22
CA GLU A 241 1.53 -10.68 12.96
C GLU A 241 2.99 -10.22 12.79
N GLY A 242 3.51 -9.48 13.77
CA GLY A 242 4.85 -8.93 13.74
C GLY A 242 4.96 -7.64 12.97
N PHE A 243 6.20 -7.28 12.62
CA PHE A 243 6.52 -6.01 11.96
C PHE A 243 7.05 -6.22 10.56
N VAL A 244 6.94 -5.18 9.77
CA VAL A 244 7.52 -5.06 8.42
C VAL A 244 8.39 -3.81 8.39
N LEU A 245 9.57 -3.92 7.82
CA LEU A 245 10.47 -2.80 7.59
C LEU A 245 10.30 -2.29 6.16
N VAL A 246 9.95 -1.02 6.01
CA VAL A 246 9.77 -0.34 4.73
C VAL A 246 10.93 0.62 4.53
N THR A 247 11.66 0.47 3.44
CA THR A 247 12.82 1.30 3.10
C THR A 247 13.11 1.31 1.61
N ASN A 248 14.04 2.15 1.17
CA ASN A 248 14.45 2.17 -0.23
C ASN A 248 15.23 0.89 -0.63
N PRO A 249 15.36 0.57 -1.92
CA PRO A 249 16.01 -0.65 -2.38
C PRO A 249 17.46 -0.82 -1.90
N ALA A 250 18.23 0.26 -1.82
CA ALA A 250 19.63 0.20 -1.41
C ALA A 250 19.77 -0.19 0.07
N LEU A 251 18.97 0.42 0.95
CA LEU A 251 18.96 0.05 2.38
C LEU A 251 18.31 -1.32 2.62
N ALA A 252 17.39 -1.73 1.77
CA ALA A 252 16.75 -3.04 1.88
C ALA A 252 17.75 -4.20 1.77
N GLU A 253 18.75 -4.08 0.92
CA GLU A 253 19.81 -5.10 0.82
C GLU A 253 20.62 -5.22 2.13
N VAL A 254 20.89 -4.09 2.79
CA VAL A 254 21.55 -4.07 4.11
C VAL A 254 20.63 -4.68 5.17
N ALA A 255 19.36 -4.30 5.16
CA ALA A 255 18.37 -4.82 6.11
C ALA A 255 18.16 -6.33 5.98
N LYS A 256 18.08 -6.86 4.76
CA LYS A 256 17.96 -8.30 4.50
C LYS A 256 19.11 -9.10 5.09
N ASN A 257 20.34 -8.57 5.05
CA ASN A 257 21.48 -9.23 5.68
C ASN A 257 21.26 -9.43 7.20
N TYR A 258 20.64 -8.45 7.87
CA TYR A 258 20.33 -8.58 9.30
C TYR A 258 19.23 -9.61 9.58
N THR A 259 18.29 -9.81 8.66
CA THR A 259 17.16 -10.74 8.85
C THR A 259 17.51 -12.21 8.52
N LEU A 260 18.56 -12.43 7.72
CA LEU A 260 19.00 -13.77 7.30
C LEU A 260 19.92 -14.47 8.33
N ILE A 261 20.59 -13.70 9.17
CA ILE A 261 21.49 -14.23 10.19
C ILE A 261 20.68 -14.97 11.26
N ASN A 262 21.04 -16.20 11.58
CA ASN A 262 20.35 -16.99 12.63
C ASN A 262 20.84 -16.65 14.03
N GLU A 263 22.14 -16.42 14.19
CA GLU A 263 22.80 -16.24 15.49
C GLU A 263 23.69 -15.00 15.45
N ILE A 264 23.68 -14.27 16.56
CA ILE A 264 24.56 -13.12 16.77
C ILE A 264 25.66 -13.56 17.75
N ARG A 265 26.89 -13.35 17.35
CA ARG A 265 28.05 -13.63 18.18
C ARG A 265 28.64 -12.32 18.68
N THR A 266 28.49 -12.04 19.96
CA THR A 266 29.03 -10.85 20.60
C THR A 266 30.21 -11.25 21.46
N GLN A 267 31.34 -10.57 21.31
CA GLN A 267 32.51 -10.81 22.14
C GLN A 267 32.43 -9.96 23.42
N VAL A 268 32.27 -10.59 24.55
CA VAL A 268 32.26 -9.92 25.85
C VAL A 268 33.55 -10.30 26.59
N GLY A 269 34.53 -9.41 26.51
CA GLY A 269 35.88 -9.69 27.02
C GLY A 269 36.55 -10.83 26.25
N LYS A 270 36.88 -11.94 26.95
CA LYS A 270 37.50 -13.15 26.36
C LYS A 270 36.49 -14.24 26.01
N ARG A 271 35.19 -14.01 26.23
CA ARG A 271 34.13 -14.99 25.93
C ARG A 271 33.29 -14.53 24.76
N THR A 272 32.90 -15.49 23.91
CA THR A 272 31.93 -15.27 22.83
C THR A 272 30.57 -15.68 23.33
N GLU A 273 29.64 -14.73 23.43
CA GLU A 273 28.23 -15.01 23.69
C GLU A 273 27.48 -15.21 22.36
N ILE A 274 26.70 -16.28 22.29
CA ILE A 274 25.86 -16.58 21.15
C ILE A 274 24.40 -16.31 21.55
N LYS A 275 23.74 -15.40 20.84
CA LYS A 275 22.33 -15.06 21.06
C LYS A 275 21.55 -15.34 19.79
N ALA A 276 20.29 -15.76 19.95
CA ALA A 276 19.38 -15.84 18.80
C ALA A 276 19.12 -14.45 18.20
N ASN A 277 19.00 -14.39 16.88
CA ASN A 277 18.71 -13.13 16.20
C ASN A 277 17.24 -12.74 16.41
N PRO A 278 16.92 -11.62 17.12
CA PRO A 278 15.56 -11.15 17.32
C PRO A 278 14.90 -10.64 16.03
N LEU A 279 15.69 -10.33 15.00
CA LEU A 279 15.20 -9.85 13.70
C LEU A 279 14.97 -10.98 12.69
N LYS A 280 15.20 -12.24 13.08
CA LYS A 280 14.98 -13.38 12.19
C LYS A 280 13.51 -13.42 11.74
N GLY A 281 13.30 -13.43 10.41
CA GLY A 281 11.95 -13.46 9.83
C GLY A 281 11.25 -12.10 9.77
N LEU A 282 11.92 -10.99 10.10
CA LEU A 282 11.41 -9.66 9.82
C LEU A 282 11.33 -9.48 8.30
N GLU A 283 10.14 -9.15 7.81
CA GLU A 283 9.92 -8.89 6.40
C GLU A 283 10.45 -7.50 6.03
N VAL A 284 11.21 -7.42 4.94
CA VAL A 284 11.76 -6.17 4.43
C VAL A 284 11.12 -5.88 3.08
N LEU A 285 10.35 -4.81 3.02
CA LEU A 285 9.71 -4.32 1.81
C LEU A 285 10.48 -3.13 1.25
N SER A 286 10.65 -3.15 -0.06
CA SER A 286 11.29 -2.06 -0.79
C SER A 286 10.57 -1.79 -2.10
N SER A 287 10.52 -0.53 -2.50
CA SER A 287 9.98 -0.08 -3.78
C SER A 287 10.81 1.08 -4.30
N ASP A 288 10.93 1.16 -5.62
CA ASP A 288 11.53 2.31 -6.31
C ASP A 288 10.78 3.62 -5.99
N LEU A 289 9.48 3.55 -5.72
CA LEU A 289 8.67 4.70 -5.31
C LEU A 289 9.18 5.32 -4.00
N ILE A 290 9.71 4.52 -3.07
CA ILE A 290 10.24 5.02 -1.80
C ILE A 290 11.46 5.91 -2.04
N SER A 291 12.30 5.57 -3.02
CA SER A 291 13.44 6.41 -3.39
C SER A 291 13.02 7.78 -3.91
N VAL A 292 11.83 7.86 -4.52
CA VAL A 292 11.28 9.12 -5.06
C VAL A 292 10.66 9.97 -3.96
N VAL A 293 9.87 9.35 -3.07
CA VAL A 293 9.07 10.09 -2.07
C VAL A 293 9.70 10.16 -0.69
N GLY A 294 10.51 9.18 -0.29
CA GLY A 294 11.04 9.05 1.07
C GLY A 294 12.53 9.36 1.24
N GLY A 295 13.25 9.61 0.13
CA GLY A 295 14.68 9.85 0.15
C GLY A 295 15.53 8.58 0.35
N GLU A 296 16.85 8.79 0.50
CA GLU A 296 17.82 7.67 0.44
C GLU A 296 18.04 6.97 1.79
N LYS A 297 17.82 7.65 2.90
CA LYS A 297 18.19 7.17 4.25
C LYS A 297 17.03 6.83 5.17
N ALA A 298 15.82 7.25 4.78
CA ALA A 298 14.63 7.05 5.61
C ALA A 298 14.19 5.58 5.64
N TRP A 299 13.74 5.14 6.79
CA TRP A 299 13.16 3.83 7.00
C TRP A 299 12.01 3.89 8.00
N VAL A 300 11.04 3.00 7.84
CA VAL A 300 9.85 2.94 8.68
C VAL A 300 9.59 1.49 9.08
N LEU A 301 9.36 1.28 10.37
CA LEU A 301 8.87 0.02 10.93
C LEU A 301 7.35 0.13 11.08
N LEU A 302 6.62 -0.81 10.51
CA LEU A 302 5.15 -0.84 10.50
C LEU A 302 4.64 -2.18 11.04
N PRO A 303 3.44 -2.22 11.63
CA PRO A 303 2.78 -3.48 11.93
C PRO A 303 2.39 -4.17 10.62
N LYS A 304 2.64 -5.48 10.53
CA LYS A 304 2.28 -6.30 9.38
C LYS A 304 0.76 -6.28 9.17
N GLY A 305 0.32 -6.22 7.91
CA GLY A 305 -1.10 -6.12 7.56
C GLY A 305 -1.80 -4.83 8.00
N GLY A 306 -1.04 -3.80 8.44
CA GLY A 306 -1.59 -2.50 8.84
C GLY A 306 -2.49 -2.54 10.08
N ARG A 307 -2.30 -3.50 10.99
CA ARG A 307 -3.11 -3.66 12.20
C ARG A 307 -2.26 -3.78 13.47
N ALA A 308 -2.69 -3.09 14.51
CA ALA A 308 -2.14 -3.22 15.86
C ALA A 308 -3.28 -3.21 16.89
N ASN A 309 -3.17 -4.01 17.95
CA ASN A 309 -4.22 -4.14 18.96
C ASN A 309 -5.61 -4.54 18.39
N GLY A 310 -5.64 -5.28 17.27
CA GLY A 310 -6.88 -5.62 16.56
C GLY A 310 -7.53 -4.47 15.79
N LYS A 311 -6.92 -3.28 15.75
CA LYS A 311 -7.43 -2.07 15.13
C LYS A 311 -6.63 -1.71 13.87
N THR A 312 -7.27 -1.07 12.90
CA THR A 312 -6.63 -0.58 11.69
C THR A 312 -5.71 0.60 12.00
N VAL A 313 -4.47 0.50 11.57
CA VAL A 313 -3.43 1.54 11.72
C VAL A 313 -3.27 2.30 10.42
N LEU A 314 -3.05 1.59 9.33
CA LEU A 314 -2.92 2.13 7.98
C LEU A 314 -3.95 1.47 7.08
N ALA A 315 -4.76 2.25 6.39
CA ALA A 315 -5.82 1.78 5.51
C ALA A 315 -5.55 2.16 4.05
N LYS A 316 -5.74 1.21 3.15
CA LYS A 316 -5.94 1.45 1.73
C LYS A 316 -7.43 1.50 1.48
N THR A 317 -7.92 2.59 0.91
CA THR A 317 -9.35 2.77 0.67
C THR A 317 -9.72 2.54 -0.78
N GLY A 318 -10.94 2.06 -0.99
CA GLY A 318 -11.57 1.90 -2.29
C GLY A 318 -13.06 2.20 -2.20
N MET A 319 -13.73 2.27 -3.33
CA MET A 319 -15.18 2.45 -3.37
C MET A 319 -15.87 1.10 -3.56
N MET A 320 -16.84 0.82 -2.73
CA MET A 320 -17.66 -0.40 -2.83
C MET A 320 -18.31 -0.51 -4.21
N GLY A 321 -18.16 -1.67 -4.86
CA GLY A 321 -18.66 -1.92 -6.20
C GLY A 321 -17.86 -1.28 -7.34
N ARG A 322 -16.75 -0.59 -7.04
CA ARG A 322 -15.84 0.03 -8.02
C ARG A 322 -14.38 -0.11 -7.58
N GLU A 323 -14.03 -1.28 -7.10
CA GLU A 323 -12.72 -1.55 -6.52
C GLU A 323 -11.65 -1.75 -7.58
N ALA A 324 -12.02 -2.36 -8.70
CA ALA A 324 -11.14 -2.58 -9.82
C ALA A 324 -11.02 -1.33 -10.69
N PRO A 325 -9.83 -1.04 -11.22
CA PRO A 325 -9.66 0.01 -12.20
C PRO A 325 -10.34 -0.36 -13.53
N GLU A 326 -10.76 0.63 -14.31
CA GLU A 326 -11.44 0.42 -15.58
C GLU A 326 -10.76 1.15 -16.72
N LEU A 327 -10.83 0.53 -17.91
CA LEU A 327 -10.47 1.14 -19.17
C LEU A 327 -11.75 1.53 -19.93
N ARG A 328 -11.76 2.73 -20.50
CA ARG A 328 -12.83 3.16 -21.41
C ARG A 328 -12.23 3.81 -22.64
N ILE A 329 -12.77 3.44 -23.79
CA ILE A 329 -12.51 4.14 -25.05
C ILE A 329 -13.50 5.30 -25.22
N HIS A 330 -13.06 6.39 -25.81
CA HIS A 330 -13.93 7.48 -26.22
C HIS A 330 -14.68 7.07 -27.47
N ASN A 331 -15.98 7.32 -27.51
CA ASN A 331 -16.79 7.06 -28.72
C ASN A 331 -16.36 8.02 -29.82
N ALA A 332 -16.18 7.52 -31.03
CA ALA A 332 -15.95 8.33 -32.20
C ALA A 332 -17.15 9.27 -32.42
N THR A 333 -16.85 10.51 -32.83
CA THR A 333 -17.84 11.53 -33.14
C THR A 333 -18.03 11.63 -34.66
N GLY A 334 -19.23 11.69 -35.10
CA GLY A 334 -19.57 11.78 -36.53
C GLY A 334 -20.60 10.75 -36.96
N LYS A 335 -21.05 10.84 -38.22
CA LYS A 335 -21.90 9.86 -38.88
C LYS A 335 -21.43 9.65 -40.32
N LEU A 336 -21.42 8.41 -40.75
CA LEU A 336 -21.13 8.10 -42.13
C LEU A 336 -22.23 8.66 -43.05
N LEU A 337 -21.86 9.27 -44.16
CA LEU A 337 -22.80 9.81 -45.15
C LEU A 337 -23.73 8.73 -45.73
N GLY A 338 -23.32 7.45 -45.71
CA GLY A 338 -24.13 6.30 -46.09
C GLY A 338 -25.05 5.76 -45.02
N GLY A 339 -25.07 6.35 -43.82
CA GLY A 339 -25.78 5.88 -42.64
C GLY A 339 -24.97 4.87 -41.83
N GLY A 340 -25.14 4.89 -40.50
CA GLY A 340 -24.44 4.07 -39.55
C GLY A 340 -23.61 4.88 -38.56
N ASP A 341 -23.23 4.25 -37.44
CA ASP A 341 -22.35 4.83 -36.43
C ASP A 341 -20.88 4.61 -36.82
N VAL A 342 -20.04 5.59 -36.54
CA VAL A 342 -18.59 5.50 -36.75
C VAL A 342 -17.98 4.59 -35.69
N ASN A 343 -17.09 3.69 -36.12
CA ASN A 343 -16.38 2.80 -35.21
C ASN A 343 -15.46 3.64 -34.29
N PRO A 344 -15.43 3.40 -32.98
CA PRO A 344 -14.54 4.10 -32.05
C PRO A 344 -13.04 4.07 -32.40
N TYR A 345 -12.62 3.15 -33.24
CA TYR A 345 -11.22 3.02 -33.69
C TYR A 345 -10.92 3.74 -35.03
N GLU A 346 -11.90 4.39 -35.63
CA GLU A 346 -11.69 5.22 -36.82
C GLU A 346 -11.25 6.65 -36.49
N GLY A 347 -11.05 6.93 -35.18
CA GLY A 347 -10.60 8.22 -34.72
C GLY A 347 -11.73 9.23 -34.47
N SER A 348 -11.37 10.40 -33.95
CA SER A 348 -12.27 11.52 -33.75
C SER A 348 -12.51 12.28 -35.05
N PHE A 349 -13.64 12.96 -35.17
CA PHE A 349 -13.98 13.75 -36.35
C PHE A 349 -12.99 14.90 -36.63
N ASP A 350 -12.37 15.44 -35.57
CA ASP A 350 -11.53 16.64 -35.71
C ASP A 350 -10.04 16.31 -35.95
N ASN A 351 -9.52 15.24 -35.36
CA ASN A 351 -8.06 14.97 -35.33
C ASN A 351 -7.69 13.53 -35.65
N ASP A 352 -8.62 12.66 -36.00
CA ASP A 352 -8.39 11.22 -36.23
C ASP A 352 -7.63 10.54 -35.08
N ASP A 353 -7.94 10.94 -33.85
CA ASP A 353 -7.30 10.38 -32.66
C ASP A 353 -8.22 9.38 -31.95
N ILE A 354 -7.60 8.36 -31.37
CA ILE A 354 -8.24 7.35 -30.53
C ILE A 354 -7.87 7.61 -29.10
N GLU A 355 -8.87 7.85 -28.26
CA GLU A 355 -8.66 8.15 -26.85
C GLU A 355 -9.10 7.00 -25.96
N ILE A 356 -8.18 6.59 -25.07
CA ILE A 356 -8.44 5.59 -24.02
C ILE A 356 -8.23 6.23 -22.67
N ARG A 357 -9.19 6.05 -21.76
CA ARG A 357 -9.12 6.53 -20.38
C ARG A 357 -8.97 5.38 -19.41
N ILE A 358 -7.96 5.50 -18.54
CA ILE A 358 -7.81 4.69 -17.34
C ILE A 358 -8.49 5.43 -16.20
N ARG A 359 -9.32 4.78 -15.41
CA ARG A 359 -9.91 5.32 -14.19
C ARG A 359 -9.82 4.32 -13.06
N GLN A 360 -9.36 4.78 -11.91
CA GLN A 360 -9.31 4.04 -10.65
C GLN A 360 -9.87 4.91 -9.52
N ILE A 361 -10.55 4.28 -8.57
CA ILE A 361 -11.02 4.94 -7.36
C ILE A 361 -10.29 4.30 -6.19
N ALA A 362 -9.34 5.02 -5.65
CA ALA A 362 -8.49 4.56 -4.57
C ALA A 362 -8.11 5.71 -3.64
N GLY A 363 -7.65 5.38 -2.46
CA GLY A 363 -7.12 6.32 -1.50
C GLY A 363 -6.36 5.57 -0.41
N ALA A 364 -5.84 6.32 0.53
CA ALA A 364 -5.24 5.76 1.73
C ALA A 364 -5.41 6.72 2.90
N GLY A 365 -5.32 6.21 4.11
CA GLY A 365 -5.36 7.02 5.31
C GLY A 365 -4.65 6.33 6.46
N LEU A 366 -3.90 7.13 7.21
CA LEU A 366 -3.31 6.71 8.47
C LEU A 366 -4.32 6.99 9.58
N VAL A 367 -4.85 5.94 10.17
CA VAL A 367 -5.93 6.02 11.17
C VAL A 367 -5.36 6.14 12.57
N ARG A 368 -4.35 5.36 12.87
CA ARG A 368 -3.71 5.28 14.19
C ARG A 368 -2.19 5.25 14.04
N TYR A 369 -1.53 5.49 15.17
CA TYR A 369 -0.06 5.52 15.23
C TYR A 369 0.54 4.33 15.98
N ASP A 370 -0.27 3.29 16.29
CA ASP A 370 0.17 2.15 17.08
C ASP A 370 1.16 1.28 16.28
N GLY A 371 2.30 1.01 16.88
CA GLY A 371 3.32 0.16 16.27
C GLY A 371 4.09 0.77 15.11
N ILE A 372 3.93 2.07 14.84
CA ILE A 372 4.66 2.78 13.78
C ILE A 372 5.87 3.48 14.38
N ILE A 373 7.05 3.22 13.85
CA ILE A 373 8.27 3.97 14.16
C ILE A 373 8.99 4.32 12.88
N GLY A 374 9.32 5.59 12.70
CA GLY A 374 10.06 6.08 11.54
C GLY A 374 11.33 6.83 11.91
N SER A 375 12.33 6.68 11.07
CA SER A 375 13.60 7.38 11.17
C SER A 375 13.98 8.01 9.85
N THR A 376 14.45 9.24 9.89
CA THR A 376 15.03 9.91 8.72
C THR A 376 16.43 9.38 8.38
N GLY A 377 17.06 8.63 9.27
CA GLY A 377 18.39 8.06 9.10
C GLY A 377 19.53 9.08 9.17
N LEU A 378 19.26 10.26 9.72
CA LEU A 378 20.23 11.38 9.75
C LEU A 378 20.99 11.51 11.08
N ASN A 379 20.73 10.66 12.08
CA ASN A 379 21.36 10.70 13.42
C ASN A 379 21.24 12.08 14.09
N SER A 380 20.07 12.64 14.07
CA SER A 380 19.80 14.00 14.58
C SER A 380 19.09 14.00 15.92
#